data_4b00d827700a02b751ce3be0c523f42c
#
_entry.id   4b00d827700a02b751ce3be0c523f42c
#
_cell.length_a   1.000
_cell.length_b   1.000
_cell.length_c   1.000
_cell.angle_alpha   90.00
_cell.angle_beta   90.00
_cell.angle_gamma   90.00
#
_symmetry.space_group_name_H-M   'P 1'
#
loop_
_entity.id
_entity.type
_entity.pdbx_description
1 polymer ?
#
loop_
_entity_poly.entity_id
_entity_poly.type
_entity_poly.pdbx_seq_one_letter_code
_entity_poly.pdbx_strand_id
1 'polypeptide(L)'
;MIIRSLLIVAFFPFSMLLGKPEGEIQFNRDVRPILSGKCFHCHGPSEKFREADLRLDLPEEAYFEKDGFAAIVPGSTDDSEAWHRIMSDDPDEIMPPPESKKEMTEEEKEIITKWIEQGAKWEGHWSYLPVTKPAIPETSDKKWAKNEIDHFILSKLDGLGMKPSPEADRRTLIRRLYLDLTGLPPRPAEVNEYLNDQSPDAYEKVVDRLLASDEYAERMTLVWMDAARYGDTSVFHDDGPRDMWPWRDWVLNAYRDNKPFDEFTIEQIAGDLLPEASLQQKIASGFNRNHATTDEGGAIAEEFRVEYVVDRVKTTSNVWLGMTFECAQCHDHMYDPFSQHEYYQMFAFFNNNADPGMQTRKGNQSPVVEIITPERKKQLADSEKLLQEARGKLNARRQQSLDPFKNWFAQCT
;
A
#
# COMPACT_ATOMS: atom_id res chain seq x y z
N MET A 1 38.35 3.44 -32.45
CA MET A 1 38.72 4.31 -31.31
C MET A 1 37.42 4.74 -30.67
N ILE A 2 36.94 3.98 -29.70
CA ILE A 2 35.64 4.16 -29.06
C ILE A 2 35.92 4.82 -27.71
N ILE A 3 35.52 6.08 -27.57
CA ILE A 3 35.61 6.85 -26.34
C ILE A 3 34.43 6.44 -25.46
N ARG A 4 34.70 5.71 -24.39
CA ARG A 4 33.75 5.43 -23.31
C ARG A 4 33.71 6.65 -22.38
N SER A 5 32.63 7.42 -22.47
CA SER A 5 32.32 8.45 -21.45
C SER A 5 31.85 7.78 -20.17
N LEU A 6 32.66 7.85 -19.14
CA LEU A 6 32.30 7.47 -17.79
C LEU A 6 31.42 8.59 -17.21
N LEU A 7 30.13 8.31 -17.03
CA LEU A 7 29.23 9.15 -16.23
C LEU A 7 29.55 8.88 -14.75
N ILE A 8 30.26 9.81 -14.13
CA ILE A 8 30.41 9.83 -12.67
C ILE A 8 29.12 10.44 -12.10
N VAL A 9 28.23 9.58 -11.59
CA VAL A 9 27.11 9.99 -10.77
C VAL A 9 27.68 10.38 -9.40
N ALA A 10 27.87 11.66 -9.17
CA ALA A 10 28.21 12.19 -7.86
C ALA A 10 26.99 12.02 -6.94
N PHE A 11 27.03 11.04 -6.05
CA PHE A 11 26.14 10.98 -4.89
C PHE A 11 26.51 12.15 -3.98
N PHE A 12 25.77 13.24 -4.06
CA PHE A 12 25.76 14.25 -3.01
C PHE A 12 24.97 13.64 -1.84
N PRO A 13 25.56 13.52 -0.65
CA PRO A 13 24.75 13.25 0.54
C PRO A 13 23.82 14.45 0.72
N PHE A 14 22.53 14.19 0.65
CA PHE A 14 21.50 15.15 1.00
C PHE A 14 21.53 15.33 2.51
N SER A 15 22.49 16.08 3.02
CA SER A 15 22.45 16.59 4.38
C SER A 15 21.31 17.55 4.46
N MET A 16 20.19 17.14 5.04
CA MET A 16 19.16 18.05 5.49
C MET A 16 19.85 19.05 6.42
N LEU A 17 20.02 20.29 5.98
CA LEU A 17 20.25 21.42 6.85
C LEU A 17 18.97 21.63 7.66
N LEU A 18 18.89 20.90 8.78
CA LEU A 18 17.96 21.23 9.85
C LEU A 18 18.46 22.56 10.42
N GLY A 19 17.71 23.64 10.20
CA GLY A 19 17.97 24.91 10.87
C GLY A 19 17.88 24.69 12.38
N LYS A 20 18.69 25.43 13.18
CA LYS A 20 18.60 25.36 14.65
C LYS A 20 17.16 25.43 15.09
N PRO A 21 16.67 24.47 15.89
CA PRO A 21 15.30 24.51 16.38
C PRO A 21 15.15 25.66 17.37
N GLU A 22 14.64 26.77 16.90
CA GLU A 22 14.08 27.83 17.75
C GLU A 22 12.62 27.45 18.03
N GLY A 23 12.37 26.73 19.14
CA GLY A 23 11.01 26.36 19.51
C GLY A 23 10.91 25.08 20.35
N GLU A 24 9.70 24.60 20.54
CA GLU A 24 9.39 23.34 21.21
C GLU A 24 9.91 22.16 20.37
N ILE A 25 10.70 21.29 21.01
CA ILE A 25 11.20 20.06 20.38
C ILE A 25 10.04 19.07 20.30
N GLN A 26 9.81 18.53 19.10
CA GLN A 26 8.79 17.50 18.86
C GLN A 26 9.45 16.12 18.72
N PHE A 27 8.96 15.17 19.51
CA PHE A 27 9.59 13.85 19.57
C PHE A 27 9.68 13.17 18.21
N ASN A 28 8.58 13.07 17.48
CA ASN A 28 8.55 12.38 16.18
C ASN A 28 9.38 13.07 15.09
N ARG A 29 9.45 14.42 15.13
CA ARG A 29 10.17 15.19 14.12
C ARG A 29 11.66 15.26 14.40
N ASP A 30 12.04 15.51 15.65
CA ASP A 30 13.39 15.93 16.01
C ASP A 30 14.18 14.81 16.74
N VAL A 31 13.54 14.09 17.65
CA VAL A 31 14.17 13.13 18.58
C VAL A 31 14.17 11.70 18.06
N ARG A 32 13.00 11.22 17.61
CA ARG A 32 12.85 9.84 17.16
C ARG A 32 13.82 9.46 16.03
N PRO A 33 14.09 10.30 15.00
CA PRO A 33 15.08 9.98 13.97
C PRO A 33 16.49 9.76 14.55
N ILE A 34 16.87 10.51 15.61
CA ILE A 34 18.16 10.35 16.29
C ILE A 34 18.17 9.01 17.04
N LEU A 35 17.18 8.76 17.90
CA LEU A 35 17.11 7.53 18.70
C LEU A 35 17.05 6.29 17.80
N SER A 36 16.23 6.29 16.76
CA SER A 36 16.12 5.14 15.85
C SER A 36 17.40 4.90 15.04
N GLY A 37 18.07 5.96 14.60
CA GLY A 37 19.31 5.87 13.83
C GLY A 37 20.53 5.46 14.67
N LYS A 38 20.58 5.88 15.93
CA LYS A 38 21.78 5.77 16.78
C LYS A 38 21.65 4.74 17.90
N CYS A 39 20.45 4.59 18.50
CA CYS A 39 20.26 3.88 19.78
C CYS A 39 19.45 2.58 19.65
N PHE A 40 18.36 2.52 18.85
CA PHE A 40 17.41 1.39 18.82
C PHE A 40 17.99 0.07 18.34
N HIS A 41 19.17 0.06 17.70
CA HIS A 41 19.82 -1.20 17.37
C HIS A 41 20.17 -2.01 18.63
N CYS A 42 20.71 -1.32 19.65
CA CYS A 42 21.12 -1.93 20.92
C CYS A 42 20.14 -1.67 22.07
N HIS A 43 19.29 -0.65 21.98
CA HIS A 43 18.33 -0.25 23.02
C HIS A 43 16.92 -0.12 22.45
N GLY A 44 16.49 -1.11 21.67
CA GLY A 44 15.20 -1.15 20.98
C GLY A 44 14.50 -2.50 21.10
N PRO A 45 13.55 -2.78 20.19
CA PRO A 45 12.66 -3.93 20.29
C PRO A 45 13.35 -5.30 20.15
N SER A 46 14.51 -5.37 19.50
CA SER A 46 15.19 -6.63 19.21
C SER A 46 15.87 -7.23 20.44
N GLU A 47 15.29 -8.26 21.04
CA GLU A 47 15.87 -8.98 22.18
C GLU A 47 17.28 -9.53 21.88
N LYS A 48 17.53 -9.92 20.63
CA LYS A 48 18.81 -10.50 20.21
C LYS A 48 19.97 -9.50 20.31
N PHE A 49 19.71 -8.23 20.07
CA PHE A 49 20.74 -7.18 20.03
C PHE A 49 20.61 -6.20 21.19
N ARG A 50 19.65 -6.45 22.13
CA ARG A 50 19.40 -5.57 23.24
C ARG A 50 20.55 -5.67 24.27
N GLU A 51 21.11 -4.52 24.58
CA GLU A 51 22.14 -4.36 25.58
C GLU A 51 21.57 -3.73 26.86
N ALA A 52 22.11 -4.10 28.01
CA ALA A 52 21.72 -3.63 29.32
C ALA A 52 20.23 -3.82 29.68
N ASP A 53 19.51 -4.63 28.93
CA ASP A 53 18.06 -4.81 29.05
C ASP A 53 17.26 -3.49 28.99
N LEU A 54 17.79 -2.51 28.24
CA LEU A 54 17.25 -1.15 28.13
C LEU A 54 16.49 -0.98 26.82
N ARG A 55 15.27 -0.37 26.91
CA ARG A 55 14.42 -0.01 25.76
C ARG A 55 14.20 1.50 25.71
N LEU A 56 14.88 2.15 24.78
CA LEU A 56 14.71 3.58 24.51
C LEU A 56 13.64 3.85 23.44
N ASP A 57 12.94 2.84 22.99
CA ASP A 57 11.80 2.94 22.08
C ASP A 57 10.43 2.94 22.81
N LEU A 58 10.45 2.66 24.12
CA LEU A 58 9.29 2.68 24.99
C LEU A 58 9.46 3.73 26.12
N PRO A 59 8.53 4.68 26.27
CA PRO A 59 8.66 5.72 27.31
C PRO A 59 8.66 5.14 28.73
N GLU A 60 7.84 4.12 28.98
CA GLU A 60 7.74 3.45 30.27
C GLU A 60 9.06 2.80 30.69
N GLU A 61 9.86 2.31 29.75
CA GLU A 61 11.17 1.70 30.03
C GLU A 61 12.28 2.77 30.07
N ALA A 62 12.21 3.77 29.19
CA ALA A 62 13.19 4.84 29.14
C ALA A 62 13.17 5.72 30.40
N TYR A 63 12.01 5.88 31.05
CA TYR A 63 11.84 6.66 32.28
C TYR A 63 11.88 5.82 33.55
N PHE A 64 11.95 4.48 33.41
CA PHE A 64 11.97 3.59 34.56
C PHE A 64 13.29 3.73 35.32
N GLU A 65 13.14 3.97 36.67
CA GLU A 65 14.30 4.01 37.55
C GLU A 65 14.66 2.58 37.99
N LYS A 66 15.89 2.17 37.65
CA LYS A 66 16.47 0.89 38.04
C LYS A 66 17.77 1.15 38.80
N ASP A 67 17.91 0.59 40.00
CA ASP A 67 19.11 0.70 40.83
C ASP A 67 19.55 2.14 41.12
N GLY A 68 18.60 3.09 41.16
CA GLY A 68 18.85 4.51 41.41
C GLY A 68 19.18 5.34 40.16
N PHE A 69 19.08 4.76 38.97
CA PHE A 69 19.34 5.44 37.68
C PHE A 69 18.18 5.26 36.72
N ALA A 70 17.80 6.33 36.04
CA ALA A 70 16.90 6.26 34.91
C ALA A 70 17.65 6.68 33.62
N ALA A 71 17.30 6.03 32.49
CA ALA A 71 17.93 6.42 31.23
C ALA A 71 17.59 7.86 30.86
N ILE A 72 16.37 8.28 31.08
CA ILE A 72 15.87 9.63 30.81
C ILE A 72 15.01 10.09 31.99
N VAL A 73 15.35 11.21 32.60
CA VAL A 73 14.55 11.88 33.64
C VAL A 73 13.94 13.15 33.02
N PRO A 74 12.62 13.19 32.80
CA PRO A 74 11.96 14.36 32.23
C PRO A 74 12.26 15.65 32.98
N GLY A 75 12.83 16.64 32.30
CA GLY A 75 13.18 17.93 32.86
C GLY A 75 14.56 18.03 33.51
N SER A 76 15.32 16.92 33.62
CA SER A 76 16.65 16.93 34.24
C SER A 76 17.67 16.17 33.37
N THR A 77 18.61 16.87 32.80
CA THR A 77 19.78 16.28 32.13
C THR A 77 20.72 15.68 33.14
N ASP A 78 20.91 16.34 34.29
CA ASP A 78 21.86 15.91 35.35
C ASP A 78 21.47 14.54 35.98
N ASP A 79 20.19 14.19 35.96
CA ASP A 79 19.70 12.92 36.45
C ASP A 79 19.51 11.86 35.35
N SER A 80 19.75 12.22 34.07
CA SER A 80 19.56 11.35 32.92
C SER A 80 20.83 10.61 32.53
N GLU A 81 20.89 9.29 32.81
CA GLU A 81 22.08 8.47 32.51
C GLU A 81 22.41 8.44 30.99
N ALA A 82 21.40 8.37 30.14
CA ALA A 82 21.62 8.40 28.69
C ALA A 82 22.27 9.71 28.21
N TRP A 83 21.92 10.84 28.84
CA TRP A 83 22.51 12.13 28.51
C TRP A 83 23.99 12.18 28.92
N HIS A 84 24.34 11.70 30.12
CA HIS A 84 25.73 11.62 30.57
C HIS A 84 26.58 10.80 29.61
N ARG A 85 26.09 9.64 29.16
CA ARG A 85 26.78 8.79 28.20
C ARG A 85 26.91 9.41 26.82
N ILE A 86 25.89 10.14 26.35
CA ILE A 86 25.94 10.88 25.08
C ILE A 86 26.98 12.00 25.10
N MET A 87 27.19 12.61 26.27
CA MET A 87 28.11 13.75 26.48
C MET A 87 29.49 13.32 26.97
N SER A 88 29.71 12.04 27.30
CA SER A 88 31.00 11.54 27.76
C SER A 88 32.08 11.58 26.66
N ASP A 89 33.32 11.89 27.04
CA ASP A 89 34.50 11.76 26.17
C ASP A 89 35.25 10.46 26.44
N ASP A 90 34.83 9.66 27.43
CA ASP A 90 35.47 8.39 27.78
C ASP A 90 34.97 7.29 26.79
N PRO A 91 35.90 6.65 26.07
CA PRO A 91 35.57 5.59 25.10
C PRO A 91 34.81 4.40 25.70
N ASP A 92 34.97 4.14 27.00
CA ASP A 92 34.33 3.04 27.71
C ASP A 92 32.89 3.40 28.19
N GLU A 93 32.53 4.69 28.19
CA GLU A 93 31.25 5.20 28.67
C GLU A 93 30.38 5.82 27.56
N ILE A 94 31.03 6.39 26.53
CA ILE A 94 30.30 7.14 25.50
C ILE A 94 29.29 6.29 24.73
N MET A 95 28.13 6.87 24.47
CA MET A 95 27.08 6.27 23.64
C MET A 95 26.75 7.18 22.45
N PRO A 96 26.63 6.62 21.23
CA PRO A 96 26.92 5.22 20.82
C PRO A 96 28.40 4.86 20.98
N PRO A 97 28.71 3.57 21.28
CA PRO A 97 30.09 3.15 21.48
C PRO A 97 30.92 3.22 20.17
N PRO A 98 32.22 3.49 20.22
CA PRO A 98 33.07 3.72 19.04
C PRO A 98 33.02 2.58 18.00
N GLU A 99 32.94 1.32 18.45
CA GLU A 99 32.86 0.14 17.58
C GLU A 99 31.59 0.09 16.74
N SER A 100 30.48 0.79 17.16
CA SER A 100 29.26 0.90 16.40
C SER A 100 29.39 1.72 15.11
N LYS A 101 30.47 2.54 15.02
CA LYS A 101 30.69 3.53 13.94
C LYS A 101 29.55 4.52 13.77
N LYS A 102 28.80 4.77 14.83
CA LYS A 102 27.70 5.75 14.88
C LYS A 102 28.13 6.87 15.83
N GLU A 103 28.32 8.04 15.27
CA GLU A 103 28.66 9.23 16.05
C GLU A 103 27.47 10.18 16.10
N MET A 104 27.28 10.85 17.24
CA MET A 104 26.30 11.91 17.37
C MET A 104 26.93 13.25 17.04
N THR A 105 26.25 14.05 16.20
CA THR A 105 26.65 15.43 15.93
C THR A 105 26.32 16.33 17.11
N GLU A 106 26.99 17.48 17.22
CA GLU A 106 26.68 18.46 18.27
C GLU A 106 25.22 18.97 18.17
N GLU A 107 24.67 19.05 16.96
CA GLU A 107 23.27 19.40 16.75
C GLU A 107 22.31 18.31 17.30
N GLU A 108 22.60 17.04 17.06
CA GLU A 108 21.84 15.91 17.62
C GLU A 108 21.89 15.90 19.16
N LYS A 109 23.06 16.17 19.75
CA LYS A 109 23.24 16.30 21.19
C LYS A 109 22.42 17.47 21.76
N GLU A 110 22.44 18.63 21.10
CA GLU A 110 21.66 19.81 21.48
C GLU A 110 20.15 19.52 21.44
N ILE A 111 19.67 18.80 20.42
CA ILE A 111 18.27 18.39 20.31
C ILE A 111 17.84 17.49 21.48
N ILE A 112 18.64 16.45 21.79
CA ILE A 112 18.33 15.56 22.92
C ILE A 112 18.35 16.33 24.25
N THR A 113 19.34 17.18 24.46
CA THR A 113 19.44 18.04 25.65
C THR A 113 18.17 18.88 25.84
N LYS A 114 17.78 19.64 24.81
CA LYS A 114 16.59 20.48 24.86
C LYS A 114 15.30 19.68 25.06
N TRP A 115 15.20 18.52 24.43
CA TRP A 115 14.05 17.65 24.62
C TRP A 115 13.91 17.19 26.06
N ILE A 116 15.00 16.76 26.70
CA ILE A 116 15.00 16.35 28.10
C ILE A 116 14.61 17.55 29.00
N GLU A 117 15.24 18.72 28.83
CA GLU A 117 14.95 19.94 29.57
C GLU A 117 13.48 20.40 29.43
N GLN A 118 12.88 20.23 28.25
CA GLN A 118 11.48 20.52 27.97
C GLN A 118 10.49 19.48 28.53
N GLY A 119 10.98 18.51 29.31
CA GLY A 119 10.17 17.48 29.97
C GLY A 119 10.05 16.19 29.19
N ALA A 120 10.95 15.94 28.24
CA ALA A 120 11.07 14.68 27.47
C ALA A 120 9.70 14.17 26.97
N LYS A 121 8.85 15.05 26.46
CA LYS A 121 7.51 14.67 26.00
C LYS A 121 7.60 13.66 24.89
N TRP A 122 7.02 12.48 25.14
CA TRP A 122 6.95 11.40 24.17
C TRP A 122 5.70 11.52 23.31
N GLU A 123 5.83 11.21 22.03
CA GLU A 123 4.70 11.11 21.11
C GLU A 123 4.58 9.66 20.63
N GLY A 124 3.35 9.17 20.46
CA GLY A 124 3.11 7.91 19.76
C GLY A 124 3.67 7.97 18.32
N HIS A 125 3.78 6.81 17.67
CA HIS A 125 4.27 6.78 16.29
C HIS A 125 3.40 7.68 15.40
N TRP A 126 4.03 8.60 14.67
CA TRP A 126 3.37 9.69 13.94
C TRP A 126 2.24 9.23 12.99
N SER A 127 2.41 8.06 12.34
CA SER A 127 1.41 7.53 11.41
C SER A 127 0.13 6.99 12.07
N TYR A 128 0.13 6.81 13.40
CA TYR A 128 -1.02 6.34 14.18
C TYR A 128 -1.65 7.43 15.07
N LEU A 129 -1.03 8.60 15.09
CA LEU A 129 -1.66 9.74 15.77
C LEU A 129 -2.88 10.21 14.97
N PRO A 130 -3.96 10.63 15.65
CA PRO A 130 -5.10 11.24 14.99
C PRO A 130 -4.64 12.42 14.13
N VAL A 131 -5.11 12.47 12.88
CA VAL A 131 -4.79 13.58 11.97
C VAL A 131 -5.41 14.86 12.49
N THR A 132 -4.59 15.90 12.69
CA THR A 132 -5.03 17.23 13.08
C THR A 132 -4.81 18.21 11.94
N LYS A 133 -5.73 19.19 11.78
CA LYS A 133 -5.54 20.26 10.79
C LYS A 133 -4.50 21.24 11.34
N PRO A 134 -3.31 21.37 10.71
CA PRO A 134 -2.31 22.33 11.16
C PRO A 134 -2.74 23.77 10.86
N ALA A 135 -2.19 24.74 11.61
CA ALA A 135 -2.39 26.14 11.30
C ALA A 135 -1.72 26.49 9.95
N ILE A 136 -2.43 27.27 9.14
CA ILE A 136 -1.88 27.75 7.86
C ILE A 136 -0.78 28.76 8.15
N PRO A 137 0.46 28.54 7.65
CA PRO A 137 1.56 29.44 7.93
C PRO A 137 1.38 30.81 7.25
N GLU A 138 1.89 31.85 7.89
CA GLU A 138 2.03 33.15 7.26
C GLU A 138 3.15 33.10 6.20
N THR A 139 2.93 33.77 5.06
CA THR A 139 3.85 33.72 3.92
C THR A 139 4.11 35.08 3.34
N SER A 140 5.26 35.24 2.68
CA SER A 140 5.71 36.50 2.10
C SER A 140 4.81 37.02 0.97
N ASP A 141 4.21 36.14 0.17
CA ASP A 141 3.34 36.49 -0.96
C ASP A 141 2.00 35.75 -0.91
N LYS A 142 1.01 36.39 -0.26
CA LYS A 142 -0.36 35.86 -0.16
C LYS A 142 -1.10 35.80 -1.51
N LYS A 143 -0.60 36.46 -2.57
CA LYS A 143 -1.25 36.43 -3.89
C LYS A 143 -0.78 35.28 -4.75
N TRP A 144 0.42 34.75 -4.47
CA TRP A 144 0.93 33.57 -5.16
C TRP A 144 0.19 32.33 -4.74
N ALA A 145 -0.08 32.15 -3.45
CA ALA A 145 -0.80 31.02 -2.89
C ALA A 145 -2.27 31.03 -3.36
N LYS A 146 -2.70 29.97 -4.05
CA LYS A 146 -4.07 29.76 -4.53
C LYS A 146 -4.89 28.89 -3.57
N ASN A 147 -4.23 28.07 -2.77
CA ASN A 147 -4.84 27.18 -1.80
C ASN A 147 -3.97 27.00 -0.55
N GLU A 148 -4.47 26.23 0.44
CA GLU A 148 -3.76 26.03 1.71
C GLU A 148 -2.41 25.32 1.51
N ILE A 149 -2.29 24.39 0.56
CA ILE A 149 -1.05 23.67 0.27
C ILE A 149 0.05 24.64 -0.21
N ASP A 150 -0.32 25.61 -1.04
CA ASP A 150 0.62 26.61 -1.54
C ASP A 150 1.24 27.45 -0.41
N HIS A 151 0.49 27.71 0.67
CA HIS A 151 1.02 28.41 1.84
C HIS A 151 2.11 27.60 2.54
N PHE A 152 1.95 26.28 2.68
CA PHE A 152 3.00 25.42 3.25
C PHE A 152 4.24 25.38 2.36
N ILE A 153 4.06 25.26 1.04
CA ILE A 153 5.17 25.28 0.09
C ILE A 153 5.91 26.61 0.13
N LEU A 154 5.18 27.73 0.08
CA LEU A 154 5.77 29.07 0.09
C LEU A 154 6.49 29.37 1.41
N SER A 155 5.90 28.99 2.55
CA SER A 155 6.56 29.12 3.86
C SER A 155 7.91 28.38 3.91
N LYS A 156 7.98 27.19 3.31
CA LYS A 156 9.25 26.45 3.21
C LYS A 156 10.25 27.15 2.30
N LEU A 157 9.80 27.69 1.17
CA LEU A 157 10.66 28.47 0.27
C LEU A 157 11.16 29.77 0.94
N ASP A 158 10.29 30.47 1.65
CA ASP A 158 10.64 31.67 2.42
C ASP A 158 11.73 31.37 3.45
N GLY A 159 11.60 30.29 4.20
CA GLY A 159 12.60 29.83 5.18
C GLY A 159 13.97 29.48 4.56
N LEU A 160 13.99 29.12 3.27
CA LEU A 160 15.21 28.86 2.52
C LEU A 160 15.71 30.08 1.75
N GLY A 161 15.06 31.27 1.86
CA GLY A 161 15.37 32.44 1.08
C GLY A 161 15.13 32.29 -0.43
N MET A 162 14.28 31.30 -0.83
CA MET A 162 13.96 31.00 -2.22
C MET A 162 12.64 31.63 -2.63
N LYS A 163 12.48 31.85 -3.94
CA LYS A 163 11.21 32.30 -4.53
C LYS A 163 10.64 31.19 -5.42
N PRO A 164 9.31 31.06 -5.53
CA PRO A 164 8.70 30.19 -6.51
C PRO A 164 9.12 30.57 -7.93
N SER A 165 9.24 29.56 -8.79
CA SER A 165 9.43 29.80 -10.22
C SER A 165 8.19 30.46 -10.84
N PRO A 166 8.33 31.20 -11.96
CA PRO A 166 7.19 31.69 -12.71
C PRO A 166 6.28 30.55 -13.17
N GLU A 167 5.00 30.83 -13.31
CA GLU A 167 4.05 29.87 -13.88
C GLU A 167 4.50 29.42 -15.29
N ALA A 168 4.36 28.14 -15.58
CA ALA A 168 4.71 27.59 -16.88
C ALA A 168 3.79 28.14 -17.99
N ASP A 169 4.28 28.19 -19.23
CA ASP A 169 3.44 28.56 -20.36
C ASP A 169 2.30 27.56 -20.59
N ARG A 170 1.24 28.00 -21.26
CA ARG A 170 0.01 27.21 -21.45
C ARG A 170 0.25 25.88 -22.19
N ARG A 171 1.22 25.78 -23.10
CA ARG A 171 1.55 24.52 -23.79
C ARG A 171 2.19 23.51 -22.83
N THR A 172 3.06 24.01 -21.98
CA THR A 172 3.70 23.19 -20.93
C THR A 172 2.66 22.74 -19.90
N LEU A 173 1.74 23.62 -19.47
CA LEU A 173 0.68 23.27 -18.51
C LEU A 173 -0.22 22.15 -19.04
N ILE A 174 -0.78 22.29 -20.25
CA ILE A 174 -1.67 21.25 -20.81
C ILE A 174 -0.94 19.93 -21.00
N ARG A 175 0.33 19.95 -21.45
CA ARG A 175 1.13 18.74 -21.60
C ARG A 175 1.33 18.02 -20.26
N ARG A 176 1.68 18.75 -19.18
CA ARG A 176 1.84 18.19 -17.84
C ARG A 176 0.53 17.59 -17.35
N LEU A 177 -0.56 18.33 -17.47
CA LEU A 177 -1.88 17.89 -17.02
C LEU A 177 -2.32 16.56 -17.67
N TYR A 178 -2.14 16.44 -19.00
CA TYR A 178 -2.49 15.20 -19.71
C TYR A 178 -1.61 14.04 -19.27
N LEU A 179 -0.30 14.24 -19.14
CA LEU A 179 0.63 13.19 -18.72
C LEU A 179 0.36 12.75 -17.27
N ASP A 180 0.01 13.67 -16.39
CA ASP A 180 -0.27 13.35 -14.99
C ASP A 180 -1.60 12.59 -14.85
N LEU A 181 -2.66 13.07 -15.50
CA LEU A 181 -4.00 12.49 -15.32
C LEU A 181 -4.25 11.26 -16.20
N THR A 182 -3.73 11.22 -17.43
CA THR A 182 -4.02 10.13 -18.37
C THR A 182 -2.80 9.28 -18.75
N GLY A 183 -1.59 9.76 -18.43
CA GLY A 183 -0.35 9.13 -18.89
C GLY A 183 -0.05 9.33 -20.37
N LEU A 184 -0.89 10.07 -21.10
CA LEU A 184 -0.81 10.28 -22.55
C LEU A 184 -0.58 11.76 -22.87
N PRO A 185 0.11 12.11 -23.96
CA PRO A 185 0.22 13.49 -24.40
C PRO A 185 -1.11 13.99 -25.01
N PRO A 186 -1.42 15.31 -24.90
CA PRO A 186 -2.58 15.88 -25.56
C PRO A 186 -2.45 15.80 -27.09
N ARG A 187 -3.56 15.64 -27.78
CA ARG A 187 -3.63 15.72 -29.24
C ARG A 187 -3.48 17.20 -29.67
N PRO A 188 -2.95 17.46 -30.89
CA PRO A 188 -2.79 18.84 -31.38
C PRO A 188 -4.08 19.68 -31.35
N ALA A 189 -5.23 19.07 -31.60
CA ALA A 189 -6.53 19.74 -31.54
C ALA A 189 -6.85 20.24 -30.11
N GLU A 190 -6.60 19.40 -29.10
CA GLU A 190 -6.83 19.73 -27.69
C GLU A 190 -5.90 20.84 -27.18
N VAL A 191 -4.64 20.82 -27.64
CA VAL A 191 -3.70 21.90 -27.37
C VAL A 191 -4.21 23.23 -27.96
N ASN A 192 -4.67 23.22 -29.23
CA ASN A 192 -5.18 24.41 -29.88
C ASN A 192 -6.48 24.93 -29.24
N GLU A 193 -7.39 24.04 -28.86
CA GLU A 193 -8.61 24.38 -28.12
C GLU A 193 -8.27 25.13 -26.83
N TYR A 194 -7.39 24.54 -26.00
CA TYR A 194 -6.97 25.18 -24.75
C TYR A 194 -6.24 26.52 -24.96
N LEU A 195 -5.37 26.62 -25.96
CA LEU A 195 -4.65 27.86 -26.23
C LEU A 195 -5.59 28.99 -26.70
N ASN A 196 -6.68 28.66 -27.39
CA ASN A 196 -7.68 29.62 -27.87
C ASN A 196 -8.74 29.98 -26.83
N ASP A 197 -8.92 29.16 -25.78
CA ASP A 197 -9.84 29.48 -24.69
C ASP A 197 -9.21 30.53 -23.76
N GLN A 198 -9.73 31.78 -23.82
CA GLN A 198 -9.27 32.88 -23.00
C GLN A 198 -10.11 33.08 -21.71
N SER A 199 -10.98 32.12 -21.40
CA SER A 199 -11.79 32.19 -20.17
C SER A 199 -10.89 31.99 -18.93
N PRO A 200 -11.23 32.61 -17.79
CA PRO A 200 -10.45 32.50 -16.56
C PRO A 200 -10.40 31.10 -15.99
N ASP A 201 -11.35 30.22 -16.35
CA ASP A 201 -11.51 28.84 -15.93
C ASP A 201 -11.06 27.82 -17.02
N ALA A 202 -10.32 28.26 -18.02
CA ALA A 202 -9.88 27.41 -19.13
C ALA A 202 -9.06 26.20 -18.67
N TYR A 203 -8.24 26.35 -17.63
CA TYR A 203 -7.43 25.26 -17.08
C TYR A 203 -8.31 24.24 -16.35
N GLU A 204 -9.19 24.70 -15.49
CA GLU A 204 -10.12 23.91 -14.71
C GLU A 204 -11.07 23.09 -15.61
N LYS A 205 -11.54 23.66 -16.72
CA LYS A 205 -12.35 22.93 -17.72
C LYS A 205 -11.61 21.73 -18.31
N VAL A 206 -10.31 21.87 -18.57
CA VAL A 206 -9.50 20.76 -19.05
C VAL A 206 -9.31 19.72 -17.95
N VAL A 207 -9.06 20.13 -16.71
CA VAL A 207 -8.97 19.24 -15.56
C VAL A 207 -10.25 18.42 -15.39
N ASP A 208 -11.41 19.07 -15.33
CA ASP A 208 -12.71 18.42 -15.14
C ASP A 208 -13.00 17.41 -16.27
N ARG A 209 -12.70 17.78 -17.52
CA ARG A 209 -12.86 16.90 -18.67
C ARG A 209 -11.98 15.65 -18.56
N LEU A 210 -10.71 15.81 -18.17
CA LEU A 210 -9.79 14.70 -18.04
C LEU A 210 -10.15 13.79 -16.88
N LEU A 211 -10.55 14.35 -15.74
CA LEU A 211 -11.00 13.56 -14.57
C LEU A 211 -12.25 12.71 -14.88
N ALA A 212 -13.11 13.17 -15.82
CA ALA A 212 -14.28 12.44 -16.27
C ALA A 212 -14.01 11.48 -17.45
N SER A 213 -12.77 11.34 -17.88
CA SER A 213 -12.40 10.53 -19.03
C SER A 213 -12.13 9.06 -18.67
N ASP A 214 -12.32 8.17 -19.66
CA ASP A 214 -11.93 6.76 -19.51
C ASP A 214 -10.42 6.61 -19.34
N GLU A 215 -9.63 7.44 -20.01
CA GLU A 215 -8.16 7.42 -19.93
C GLU A 215 -7.65 7.71 -18.51
N TYR A 216 -8.34 8.58 -17.75
CA TYR A 216 -8.05 8.79 -16.33
C TYR A 216 -8.32 7.52 -15.51
N ALA A 217 -9.47 6.92 -15.70
CA ALA A 217 -9.82 5.67 -15.01
C ALA A 217 -8.83 4.54 -15.33
N GLU A 218 -8.43 4.40 -16.60
CA GLU A 218 -7.41 3.43 -17.02
C GLU A 218 -6.04 3.72 -16.37
N ARG A 219 -5.62 4.99 -16.32
CA ARG A 219 -4.37 5.41 -15.70
C ARG A 219 -4.33 5.06 -14.21
N MET A 220 -5.39 5.35 -13.48
CA MET A 220 -5.50 5.05 -12.04
C MET A 220 -5.58 3.55 -11.79
N THR A 221 -6.33 2.83 -12.62
CA THR A 221 -6.43 1.37 -12.56
C THR A 221 -5.07 0.70 -12.74
N LEU A 222 -4.22 1.17 -13.64
CA LEU A 222 -2.90 0.61 -13.88
C LEU A 222 -2.04 0.61 -12.61
N VAL A 223 -1.99 1.75 -11.91
CA VAL A 223 -1.25 1.88 -10.65
C VAL A 223 -1.82 0.96 -9.57
N TRP A 224 -3.16 0.85 -9.50
CA TRP A 224 -3.80 -0.02 -8.54
C TRP A 224 -3.57 -1.51 -8.83
N MET A 225 -3.56 -1.90 -10.10
CA MET A 225 -3.27 -3.29 -10.51
C MET A 225 -1.86 -3.70 -10.09
N ASP A 226 -0.87 -2.82 -10.25
CA ASP A 226 0.51 -3.09 -9.79
C ASP A 226 0.55 -3.29 -8.28
N ALA A 227 -0.06 -2.38 -7.52
CA ALA A 227 -0.12 -2.48 -6.06
C ALA A 227 -0.86 -3.76 -5.60
N ALA A 228 -1.94 -4.14 -6.29
CA ALA A 228 -2.73 -5.33 -6.02
C ALA A 228 -2.14 -6.62 -6.62
N ARG A 229 -0.94 -6.60 -7.19
CA ARG A 229 -0.25 -7.74 -7.82
C ARG A 229 -1.12 -8.51 -8.83
N TYR A 230 -1.94 -7.78 -9.62
CA TYR A 230 -2.84 -8.36 -10.59
C TYR A 230 -2.10 -9.18 -11.67
N GLY A 231 -2.70 -10.32 -12.03
CA GLY A 231 -2.26 -11.15 -13.15
C GLY A 231 -3.36 -12.10 -13.61
N ASP A 232 -3.46 -12.31 -14.93
CA ASP A 232 -4.37 -13.28 -15.55
C ASP A 232 -3.74 -14.67 -15.68
N THR A 233 -2.65 -14.94 -14.95
CA THR A 233 -1.97 -16.22 -14.92
C THR A 233 -1.64 -16.65 -13.49
N SER A 234 -1.28 -17.93 -13.30
CA SER A 234 -0.97 -18.51 -11.99
C SER A 234 0.38 -18.07 -11.44
N VAL A 235 1.29 -17.60 -12.29
CA VAL A 235 2.67 -17.15 -12.00
C VAL A 235 3.64 -18.31 -11.72
N PHE A 236 3.28 -19.24 -10.80
CA PHE A 236 4.15 -20.36 -10.47
C PHE A 236 3.96 -21.54 -11.41
N HIS A 237 5.00 -22.39 -11.52
CA HIS A 237 5.08 -23.60 -12.33
C HIS A 237 4.82 -23.30 -13.82
N ASP A 238 3.77 -23.89 -14.43
CA ASP A 238 3.44 -23.74 -15.86
C ASP A 238 2.86 -22.37 -16.23
N ASP A 239 2.65 -21.47 -15.27
CA ASP A 239 2.06 -20.16 -15.47
C ASP A 239 0.74 -20.21 -16.26
N GLY A 240 -0.16 -21.08 -15.84
CA GLY A 240 -1.43 -21.33 -16.51
C GLY A 240 -2.40 -20.15 -16.45
N PRO A 241 -3.27 -19.97 -17.46
CA PRO A 241 -4.21 -18.84 -17.51
C PRO A 241 -5.27 -18.93 -16.43
N ARG A 242 -5.63 -17.76 -15.86
CA ARG A 242 -6.75 -17.54 -14.92
C ARG A 242 -7.66 -16.44 -15.43
N ASP A 243 -8.92 -16.45 -14.98
CA ASP A 243 -9.90 -15.41 -15.33
C ASP A 243 -10.03 -14.39 -14.17
N MET A 244 -9.03 -13.51 -14.04
CA MET A 244 -9.05 -12.40 -13.05
C MET A 244 -9.52 -11.08 -13.63
N TRP A 245 -9.70 -10.99 -14.95
CA TRP A 245 -10.14 -9.81 -15.67
C TRP A 245 -11.43 -9.16 -15.11
N PRO A 246 -12.41 -9.88 -14.52
CA PRO A 246 -13.60 -9.21 -13.97
C PRO A 246 -13.28 -8.28 -12.81
N TRP A 247 -12.28 -8.64 -11.97
CA TRP A 247 -11.82 -7.78 -10.91
C TRP A 247 -11.12 -6.52 -11.47
N ARG A 248 -10.29 -6.65 -12.50
CA ARG A 248 -9.68 -5.51 -13.20
C ARG A 248 -10.75 -4.55 -13.72
N ASP A 249 -11.76 -5.07 -14.39
CA ASP A 249 -12.85 -4.26 -14.94
C ASP A 249 -13.69 -3.61 -13.84
N TRP A 250 -13.84 -4.28 -12.70
CA TRP A 250 -14.47 -3.71 -11.51
C TRP A 250 -13.67 -2.51 -10.99
N VAL A 251 -12.35 -2.61 -10.87
CA VAL A 251 -11.46 -1.50 -10.45
C VAL A 251 -11.55 -0.34 -11.42
N LEU A 252 -11.52 -0.61 -12.74
CA LEU A 252 -11.68 0.41 -13.78
C LEU A 252 -12.98 1.18 -13.63
N ASN A 253 -14.09 0.47 -13.45
CA ASN A 253 -15.38 1.08 -13.25
C ASN A 253 -15.48 1.87 -11.94
N ALA A 254 -14.86 1.38 -10.86
CA ALA A 254 -14.82 2.08 -9.59
C ALA A 254 -14.11 3.45 -9.71
N TYR A 255 -13.00 3.54 -10.45
CA TYR A 255 -12.34 4.82 -10.74
C TYR A 255 -13.17 5.70 -11.70
N ARG A 256 -13.78 5.12 -12.74
CA ARG A 256 -14.65 5.85 -13.67
C ARG A 256 -15.83 6.49 -12.95
N ASP A 257 -16.44 5.75 -12.03
CA ASP A 257 -17.61 6.17 -11.27
C ASP A 257 -17.25 7.01 -10.04
N ASN A 258 -15.96 7.27 -9.82
CA ASN A 258 -15.43 7.97 -8.65
C ASN A 258 -15.98 7.37 -7.33
N LYS A 259 -15.91 6.04 -7.22
CA LYS A 259 -16.42 5.31 -6.03
C LYS A 259 -15.73 5.83 -4.76
N PRO A 260 -16.47 6.12 -3.67
CA PRO A 260 -15.88 6.50 -2.39
C PRO A 260 -14.82 5.51 -1.91
N PHE A 261 -13.71 6.02 -1.39
CA PHE A 261 -12.55 5.18 -1.05
C PHE A 261 -12.81 4.18 0.07
N ASP A 262 -13.67 4.51 1.00
CA ASP A 262 -14.13 3.61 2.06
C ASP A 262 -14.94 2.44 1.50
N GLU A 263 -15.89 2.68 0.60
CA GLU A 263 -16.64 1.63 -0.09
C GLU A 263 -15.71 0.77 -0.97
N PHE A 264 -14.81 1.41 -1.72
CA PHE A 264 -13.80 0.75 -2.54
C PHE A 264 -12.93 -0.20 -1.72
N THR A 265 -12.54 0.22 -0.51
CA THR A 265 -11.73 -0.57 0.42
C THR A 265 -12.52 -1.75 0.98
N ILE A 266 -13.71 -1.49 1.52
CA ILE A 266 -14.57 -2.52 2.12
C ILE A 266 -14.91 -3.62 1.11
N GLU A 267 -15.29 -3.23 -0.10
CA GLU A 267 -15.68 -4.19 -1.14
C GLU A 267 -14.50 -5.06 -1.61
N GLN A 268 -13.29 -4.53 -1.67
CA GLN A 268 -12.12 -5.32 -2.05
C GLN A 268 -11.62 -6.25 -0.96
N ILE A 269 -11.67 -5.84 0.30
CA ILE A 269 -11.20 -6.66 1.42
C ILE A 269 -12.24 -7.69 1.84
N ALA A 270 -13.52 -7.31 1.88
CA ALA A 270 -14.60 -8.08 2.49
C ALA A 270 -15.94 -8.03 1.71
N GLY A 271 -15.89 -7.74 0.41
CA GLY A 271 -17.10 -7.58 -0.40
C GLY A 271 -18.01 -8.81 -0.43
N ASP A 272 -17.44 -10.01 -0.40
CA ASP A 272 -18.16 -11.27 -0.35
C ASP A 272 -18.81 -11.56 1.02
N LEU A 273 -18.37 -10.88 2.08
CA LEU A 273 -18.91 -11.00 3.44
C LEU A 273 -20.02 -10.01 3.76
N LEU A 274 -20.29 -9.06 2.86
CA LEU A 274 -21.37 -8.10 3.06
C LEU A 274 -22.75 -8.79 3.09
N PRO A 275 -23.71 -8.29 3.86
CA PRO A 275 -25.06 -8.82 3.85
C PRO A 275 -25.67 -8.81 2.43
N GLU A 276 -26.19 -9.94 1.97
CA GLU A 276 -26.74 -10.11 0.62
C GLU A 276 -25.81 -9.63 -0.51
N ALA A 277 -24.50 -9.90 -0.35
CA ALA A 277 -23.46 -9.43 -1.25
C ALA A 277 -23.82 -9.59 -2.73
N SER A 278 -23.83 -8.49 -3.46
CA SER A 278 -24.06 -8.46 -4.90
C SER A 278 -22.94 -9.16 -5.67
N LEU A 279 -23.19 -9.47 -6.95
CA LEU A 279 -22.17 -10.01 -7.84
C LEU A 279 -20.94 -9.09 -7.92
N GLN A 280 -21.14 -7.77 -7.99
CA GLN A 280 -20.06 -6.80 -8.08
C GLN A 280 -19.22 -6.77 -6.82
N GLN A 281 -19.82 -6.85 -5.64
CA GLN A 281 -19.11 -6.92 -4.36
C GLN A 281 -18.29 -8.21 -4.21
N LYS A 282 -18.83 -9.34 -4.69
CA LYS A 282 -18.06 -10.59 -4.74
C LYS A 282 -16.90 -10.54 -5.73
N ILE A 283 -17.06 -9.86 -6.88
CA ILE A 283 -15.97 -9.64 -7.83
C ILE A 283 -14.90 -8.76 -7.20
N ALA A 284 -15.28 -7.70 -6.49
CA ALA A 284 -14.36 -6.80 -5.80
C ALA A 284 -13.42 -7.54 -4.84
N SER A 285 -13.95 -8.52 -4.07
CA SER A 285 -13.15 -9.34 -3.14
C SER A 285 -12.12 -10.24 -3.85
N GLY A 286 -12.13 -10.29 -5.18
CA GLY A 286 -11.08 -10.88 -6.01
C GLY A 286 -9.69 -10.32 -5.76
N PHE A 287 -9.56 -9.12 -5.15
CA PHE A 287 -8.30 -8.59 -4.63
C PHE A 287 -7.53 -9.64 -3.80
N ASN A 288 -8.24 -10.36 -2.94
CA ASN A 288 -7.67 -11.41 -2.10
C ASN A 288 -7.21 -12.66 -2.88
N ARG A 289 -7.55 -12.74 -4.18
CA ARG A 289 -7.21 -13.88 -5.06
C ARG A 289 -6.16 -13.54 -6.13
N ASN A 290 -5.65 -12.31 -6.17
CA ASN A 290 -4.63 -11.89 -7.12
C ASN A 290 -3.22 -12.46 -6.82
N HIS A 291 -3.02 -13.10 -5.67
CA HIS A 291 -1.74 -13.74 -5.33
C HIS A 291 -1.32 -14.79 -6.36
N ALA A 292 -0.02 -15.04 -6.45
CA ALA A 292 0.51 -16.14 -7.23
C ALA A 292 -0.01 -17.48 -6.69
N THR A 293 -0.22 -18.47 -7.57
CA THR A 293 -0.76 -19.79 -7.22
C THR A 293 0.06 -20.89 -7.89
N THR A 294 0.07 -22.09 -7.30
CA THR A 294 0.82 -23.24 -7.84
C THR A 294 -0.09 -24.42 -8.17
N ASP A 295 0.27 -25.16 -9.23
CA ASP A 295 -0.27 -26.47 -9.59
C ASP A 295 0.83 -27.53 -9.70
N GLU A 296 2.00 -27.27 -9.11
CA GLU A 296 3.19 -28.10 -9.23
C GLU A 296 3.00 -29.46 -8.53
N GLY A 297 3.22 -30.53 -9.28
CA GLY A 297 3.20 -31.89 -8.73
C GLY A 297 4.35 -32.09 -7.72
N GLY A 298 4.00 -32.40 -6.47
CA GLY A 298 4.95 -32.55 -5.37
C GLY A 298 5.00 -31.34 -4.42
N ALA A 299 4.34 -30.24 -4.75
CA ALA A 299 4.14 -29.12 -3.81
C ALA A 299 3.25 -29.58 -2.63
N ILE A 300 3.54 -29.06 -1.45
CA ILE A 300 2.78 -29.35 -0.24
C ILE A 300 1.59 -28.39 -0.16
N ALA A 301 0.37 -28.89 -0.31
CA ALA A 301 -0.83 -28.08 -0.37
C ALA A 301 -1.00 -27.14 0.84
N GLU A 302 -0.69 -27.60 2.05
CA GLU A 302 -0.82 -26.78 3.27
C GLU A 302 0.24 -25.67 3.34
N GLU A 303 1.44 -25.92 2.87
CA GLU A 303 2.49 -24.89 2.75
C GLU A 303 2.02 -23.75 1.87
N PHE A 304 1.56 -24.04 0.65
CA PHE A 304 1.07 -22.99 -0.26
C PHE A 304 -0.21 -22.32 0.23
N ARG A 305 -1.10 -23.05 0.91
CA ARG A 305 -2.25 -22.43 1.56
C ARG A 305 -1.83 -21.35 2.57
N VAL A 306 -0.80 -21.64 3.38
CA VAL A 306 -0.24 -20.67 4.33
C VAL A 306 0.45 -19.53 3.60
N GLU A 307 1.24 -19.80 2.55
CA GLU A 307 1.88 -18.77 1.74
C GLU A 307 0.86 -17.79 1.11
N TYR A 308 -0.30 -18.27 0.67
CA TYR A 308 -1.37 -17.39 0.17
C TYR A 308 -1.96 -16.50 1.26
N VAL A 309 -2.03 -16.96 2.50
CA VAL A 309 -2.45 -16.13 3.64
C VAL A 309 -1.39 -15.07 3.96
N VAL A 310 -0.11 -15.46 3.98
CA VAL A 310 1.03 -14.54 4.16
C VAL A 310 1.01 -13.44 3.10
N ASP A 311 0.81 -13.80 1.83
CA ASP A 311 0.71 -12.84 0.73
C ASP A 311 -0.45 -11.84 0.92
N ARG A 312 -1.62 -12.30 1.39
CA ARG A 312 -2.77 -11.43 1.68
C ARG A 312 -2.47 -10.45 2.80
N VAL A 313 -1.84 -10.89 3.89
CA VAL A 313 -1.38 -10.02 4.99
C VAL A 313 -0.41 -8.97 4.46
N LYS A 314 0.63 -9.39 3.77
CA LYS A 314 1.63 -8.53 3.15
C LYS A 314 0.99 -7.48 2.25
N THR A 315 0.20 -7.92 1.29
CA THR A 315 -0.37 -7.02 0.28
C THR A 315 -1.36 -6.05 0.90
N THR A 316 -2.22 -6.50 1.82
CA THR A 316 -3.17 -5.63 2.51
C THR A 316 -2.43 -4.58 3.33
N SER A 317 -1.38 -4.97 4.06
CA SER A 317 -0.57 -4.04 4.85
C SER A 317 0.15 -3.02 3.97
N ASN A 318 0.76 -3.45 2.86
CA ASN A 318 1.47 -2.56 1.95
C ASN A 318 0.52 -1.57 1.26
N VAL A 319 -0.65 -2.05 0.78
CA VAL A 319 -1.56 -1.24 -0.04
C VAL A 319 -2.37 -0.25 0.79
N TRP A 320 -2.96 -0.68 1.91
CA TRP A 320 -3.83 0.18 2.71
C TRP A 320 -3.15 0.84 3.89
N LEU A 321 -2.16 0.17 4.51
CA LEU A 321 -1.51 0.70 5.69
C LEU A 321 -0.16 1.34 5.39
N GLY A 322 0.38 1.14 4.17
CA GLY A 322 1.70 1.66 3.78
C GLY A 322 2.84 1.06 4.60
N MET A 323 2.69 -0.17 5.09
CA MET A 323 3.60 -0.81 6.02
C MET A 323 4.22 -2.08 5.46
N THR A 324 5.51 -2.31 5.72
CA THR A 324 6.22 -3.55 5.43
C THR A 324 6.05 -4.53 6.59
N PHE A 325 4.86 -5.09 6.76
CA PHE A 325 4.49 -5.91 7.91
C PHE A 325 5.14 -7.29 7.95
N GLU A 326 5.79 -7.71 6.86
CA GLU A 326 6.43 -9.04 6.72
C GLU A 326 7.51 -9.33 7.77
N CYS A 327 8.24 -8.30 8.24
CA CYS A 327 9.27 -8.48 9.26
C CYS A 327 8.68 -9.08 10.54
N ALA A 328 7.43 -8.74 10.86
CA ALA A 328 6.72 -9.21 12.04
C ALA A 328 6.28 -10.70 11.95
N GLN A 329 6.45 -11.37 10.82
CA GLN A 329 6.25 -12.81 10.71
C GLN A 329 7.17 -13.62 11.61
N CYS A 330 8.42 -13.17 11.79
CA CYS A 330 9.45 -13.91 12.51
C CYS A 330 9.82 -13.31 13.88
N HIS A 331 9.64 -12.02 14.08
CA HIS A 331 9.97 -11.28 15.30
C HIS A 331 9.22 -9.94 15.32
N ASP A 332 9.17 -9.25 16.44
CA ASP A 332 8.61 -7.91 16.50
C ASP A 332 9.28 -6.98 15.49
N HIS A 333 8.51 -6.07 14.87
CA HIS A 333 9.03 -5.18 13.85
C HIS A 333 10.13 -4.26 14.44
N MET A 334 11.26 -4.13 13.73
CA MET A 334 12.45 -3.46 14.27
C MET A 334 12.26 -1.94 14.43
N TYR A 335 11.47 -1.31 13.57
CA TYR A 335 11.35 0.15 13.49
C TYR A 335 9.94 0.66 13.79
N ASP A 336 8.93 -0.14 13.54
CA ASP A 336 7.53 0.21 13.68
C ASP A 336 6.89 -0.54 14.85
N PRO A 337 5.87 0.02 15.50
CA PRO A 337 5.29 -0.54 16.72
C PRO A 337 4.34 -1.71 16.43
N PHE A 338 4.83 -2.75 15.77
CA PHE A 338 4.08 -3.98 15.48
C PHE A 338 4.78 -5.18 16.06
N SER A 339 4.06 -5.94 16.84
CA SER A 339 4.54 -7.20 17.38
C SER A 339 4.28 -8.36 16.41
N GLN A 340 5.03 -9.44 16.57
CA GLN A 340 4.75 -10.72 15.93
C GLN A 340 3.34 -11.22 16.26
N HIS A 341 2.88 -10.97 17.47
CA HIS A 341 1.53 -11.33 17.89
C HIS A 341 0.45 -10.66 17.03
N GLU A 342 0.59 -9.35 16.77
CA GLU A 342 -0.33 -8.59 15.92
C GLU A 342 -0.28 -9.04 14.46
N TYR A 343 0.90 -9.45 13.95
CA TYR A 343 1.01 -10.08 12.65
C TYR A 343 0.12 -11.33 12.55
N TYR A 344 0.17 -12.22 13.53
CA TYR A 344 -0.65 -13.44 13.52
C TYR A 344 -2.12 -13.18 13.82
N GLN A 345 -2.46 -12.10 14.51
CA GLN A 345 -3.86 -11.64 14.60
C GLN A 345 -4.38 -11.20 13.22
N MET A 346 -3.60 -10.45 12.46
CA MET A 346 -3.96 -10.06 11.09
C MET A 346 -4.01 -11.27 10.16
N PHE A 347 -3.05 -12.19 10.28
CA PHE A 347 -3.04 -13.45 9.56
C PHE A 347 -4.34 -14.25 9.78
N ALA A 348 -4.89 -14.26 10.99
CA ALA A 348 -6.10 -14.99 11.32
C ALA A 348 -7.33 -14.52 10.53
N PHE A 349 -7.41 -13.23 10.15
CA PHE A 349 -8.50 -12.72 9.29
C PHE A 349 -8.52 -13.37 7.91
N PHE A 350 -7.37 -13.74 7.37
CA PHE A 350 -7.24 -14.36 6.05
C PHE A 350 -7.10 -15.88 6.08
N ASN A 351 -6.93 -16.48 7.26
CA ASN A 351 -6.69 -17.91 7.42
C ASN A 351 -7.97 -18.76 7.49
N ASN A 352 -9.14 -18.15 7.42
CA ASN A 352 -10.44 -18.81 7.56
C ASN A 352 -11.18 -19.02 6.22
N ASN A 353 -10.52 -18.77 5.10
CA ASN A 353 -11.11 -18.97 3.78
C ASN A 353 -10.97 -20.41 3.28
N ALA A 354 -11.79 -20.78 2.28
CA ALA A 354 -11.83 -22.12 1.71
C ALA A 354 -10.86 -22.30 0.50
N ASP A 355 -9.90 -21.40 0.33
CA ASP A 355 -8.94 -21.43 -0.78
C ASP A 355 -7.93 -22.56 -0.57
N PRO A 356 -7.86 -23.59 -1.44
CA PRO A 356 -6.89 -24.66 -1.29
C PRO A 356 -5.49 -24.20 -1.72
N GLY A 357 -4.46 -24.78 -1.14
CA GLY A 357 -3.07 -24.51 -1.51
C GLY A 357 -2.71 -24.96 -2.92
N MET A 358 -3.27 -26.09 -3.36
CA MET A 358 -3.09 -26.55 -4.75
C MET A 358 -4.19 -25.99 -5.63
N GLN A 359 -3.81 -25.35 -6.71
CA GLN A 359 -4.72 -24.73 -7.68
C GLN A 359 -4.83 -25.61 -8.95
N THR A 360 -5.75 -25.25 -9.83
CA THR A 360 -5.88 -25.89 -11.14
C THR A 360 -4.88 -25.30 -12.14
N ARG A 361 -4.37 -26.13 -13.06
CA ARG A 361 -3.46 -25.69 -14.13
C ARG A 361 -4.10 -24.68 -15.08
N LYS A 362 -5.40 -24.70 -15.25
CA LYS A 362 -6.15 -23.80 -16.13
C LYS A 362 -7.43 -23.33 -15.46
N GLY A 363 -7.71 -22.05 -15.59
CA GLY A 363 -8.88 -21.42 -14.99
C GLY A 363 -8.73 -21.18 -13.49
N ASN A 364 -9.82 -20.81 -12.84
CA ASN A 364 -9.86 -20.48 -11.42
C ASN A 364 -10.24 -21.71 -10.59
N GLN A 365 -9.53 -21.93 -9.49
CA GLN A 365 -9.89 -22.94 -8.48
C GLN A 365 -11.05 -22.45 -7.62
N SER A 366 -11.96 -23.37 -7.27
CA SER A 366 -13.05 -23.07 -6.31
C SER A 366 -12.48 -22.60 -4.94
N PRO A 367 -13.16 -21.64 -4.28
CA PRO A 367 -14.46 -21.05 -4.60
C PRO A 367 -14.36 -20.04 -5.77
N VAL A 368 -15.35 -20.06 -6.67
CA VAL A 368 -15.43 -19.18 -7.84
C VAL A 368 -16.77 -18.50 -7.95
N VAL A 369 -16.81 -17.36 -8.62
CA VAL A 369 -18.03 -16.66 -9.02
C VAL A 369 -18.20 -16.81 -10.52
N GLU A 370 -19.34 -17.32 -10.96
CA GLU A 370 -19.66 -17.42 -12.38
C GLU A 370 -20.20 -16.08 -12.90
N ILE A 371 -19.58 -15.57 -13.95
CA ILE A 371 -20.02 -14.37 -14.65
C ILE A 371 -20.66 -14.78 -15.95
N ILE A 372 -21.99 -14.65 -16.01
CA ILE A 372 -22.76 -14.98 -17.19
C ILE A 372 -23.15 -13.68 -17.89
N THR A 373 -22.52 -13.39 -19.04
CA THR A 373 -22.93 -12.25 -19.87
C THR A 373 -24.34 -12.46 -20.43
N PRO A 374 -25.08 -11.39 -20.80
CA PRO A 374 -26.41 -11.50 -21.42
C PRO A 374 -26.42 -12.42 -22.65
N GLU A 375 -25.38 -12.36 -23.49
CA GLU A 375 -25.22 -13.21 -24.67
C GLU A 375 -25.06 -14.68 -24.29
N ARG A 376 -24.22 -14.95 -23.28
CA ARG A 376 -24.00 -16.30 -22.77
C ARG A 376 -25.26 -16.88 -22.13
N LYS A 377 -26.02 -16.04 -21.39
CA LYS A 377 -27.30 -16.43 -20.80
C LYS A 377 -28.30 -16.84 -21.90
N LYS A 378 -28.37 -16.09 -23.01
CA LYS A 378 -29.24 -16.42 -24.16
C LYS A 378 -28.79 -17.74 -24.80
N GLN A 379 -27.47 -17.92 -25.07
CA GLN A 379 -26.93 -19.17 -25.64
C GLN A 379 -27.24 -20.38 -24.76
N LEU A 380 -27.13 -20.21 -23.44
CA LEU A 380 -27.46 -21.28 -22.49
C LEU A 380 -28.94 -21.68 -22.58
N ALA A 381 -29.84 -20.69 -22.55
CA ALA A 381 -31.29 -20.92 -22.68
C ALA A 381 -31.64 -21.61 -24.00
N ASP A 382 -31.06 -21.17 -25.14
CA ASP A 382 -31.24 -21.77 -26.45
C ASP A 382 -30.74 -23.22 -26.47
N SER A 383 -29.59 -23.49 -25.86
CA SER A 383 -29.01 -24.85 -25.75
C SER A 383 -29.86 -25.78 -24.87
N GLU A 384 -30.37 -25.29 -23.75
CA GLU A 384 -31.28 -26.04 -22.88
C GLU A 384 -32.56 -26.43 -23.59
N LYS A 385 -33.14 -25.51 -24.37
CA LYS A 385 -34.33 -25.79 -25.21
C LYS A 385 -34.05 -26.87 -26.22
N LEU A 386 -32.94 -26.79 -26.97
CA LEU A 386 -32.52 -27.81 -27.92
C LEU A 386 -32.31 -29.18 -27.27
N LEU A 387 -31.70 -29.20 -26.06
CA LEU A 387 -31.50 -30.43 -25.30
C LEU A 387 -32.86 -31.06 -24.87
N GLN A 388 -33.82 -30.24 -24.42
CA GLN A 388 -35.16 -30.73 -24.07
C GLN A 388 -35.91 -31.31 -25.28
N GLU A 389 -35.85 -30.65 -26.43
CA GLU A 389 -36.40 -31.15 -27.70
C GLU A 389 -35.77 -32.49 -28.11
N ALA A 390 -34.42 -32.58 -28.04
CA ALA A 390 -33.72 -33.81 -28.35
C ALA A 390 -34.05 -34.95 -27.43
N ARG A 391 -34.16 -34.70 -26.13
CA ARG A 391 -34.62 -35.67 -25.13
C ARG A 391 -36.06 -36.13 -25.38
N GLY A 392 -36.97 -35.21 -25.74
CA GLY A 392 -38.34 -35.52 -26.11
C GLY A 392 -38.41 -36.45 -27.32
N LYS A 393 -37.64 -36.15 -28.40
CA LYS A 393 -37.52 -37.00 -29.60
C LYS A 393 -36.95 -38.41 -29.26
N LEU A 394 -35.94 -38.46 -28.42
CA LEU A 394 -35.35 -39.74 -27.97
C LEU A 394 -36.34 -40.60 -27.20
N ASN A 395 -37.10 -39.99 -26.27
CA ASN A 395 -38.08 -40.69 -25.48
C ASN A 395 -39.24 -41.18 -26.33
N ALA A 396 -39.75 -40.36 -27.28
CA ALA A 396 -40.77 -40.79 -28.24
C ALA A 396 -40.31 -41.97 -29.07
N ARG A 397 -39.07 -41.97 -29.59
CA ARG A 397 -38.50 -43.06 -30.35
C ARG A 397 -38.30 -44.32 -29.51
N ARG A 398 -37.90 -44.18 -28.27
CA ARG A 398 -37.84 -45.31 -27.31
C ARG A 398 -39.20 -45.97 -27.12
N GLN A 399 -40.22 -45.20 -26.90
CA GLN A 399 -41.61 -45.69 -26.74
C GLN A 399 -42.10 -46.39 -28.01
N GLN A 400 -41.88 -45.77 -29.19
CA GLN A 400 -42.26 -46.35 -30.48
C GLN A 400 -41.50 -47.70 -30.77
N SER A 401 -40.31 -47.85 -30.23
CA SER A 401 -39.51 -49.08 -30.42
C SER A 401 -39.82 -50.17 -29.39
N LEU A 402 -40.49 -49.84 -28.31
CA LEU A 402 -40.68 -50.77 -27.18
C LEU A 402 -41.65 -51.92 -27.56
N ASP A 403 -42.75 -51.61 -28.23
CA ASP A 403 -43.74 -52.60 -28.65
C ASP A 403 -43.22 -53.54 -29.76
N PRO A 404 -42.57 -53.04 -30.83
CA PRO A 404 -41.89 -53.88 -31.80
C PRO A 404 -40.81 -54.78 -31.17
N PHE A 405 -40.05 -54.25 -30.20
CA PHE A 405 -39.04 -55.05 -29.49
C PHE A 405 -39.68 -56.14 -28.61
N LYS A 406 -40.73 -55.84 -27.87
CA LYS A 406 -41.47 -56.83 -27.05
C LYS A 406 -42.06 -57.93 -27.94
N ASN A 407 -42.65 -57.57 -29.07
CA ASN A 407 -43.22 -58.54 -30.02
C ASN A 407 -42.12 -59.41 -30.64
N TRP A 408 -41.00 -58.83 -31.03
CA TRP A 408 -39.86 -59.61 -31.52
C TRP A 408 -39.32 -60.54 -30.46
N PHE A 409 -39.11 -60.05 -29.21
CA PHE A 409 -38.60 -60.82 -28.12
C PHE A 409 -39.52 -62.00 -27.75
N ALA A 410 -40.85 -61.81 -27.78
CA ALA A 410 -41.80 -62.86 -27.53
C ALA A 410 -41.84 -63.95 -28.63
N GLN A 411 -41.30 -63.67 -29.83
CA GLN A 411 -41.14 -64.68 -30.91
C GLN A 411 -39.82 -65.42 -30.83
N CYS A 412 -38.91 -64.97 -30.04
CA CYS A 412 -37.61 -65.60 -29.83
C CYS A 412 -37.53 -66.47 -28.60
N THR A 413 -38.56 -66.48 -27.75
CA THR A 413 -38.76 -67.35 -26.58
C THR A 413 -39.81 -68.36 -26.89
#